data_83eb3e19b0bbd395fb8e4b5c8007802a
#
_entry.id   83eb3e19b0bbd395fb8e4b5c8007802a
#
_cell.length_a   1.000
_cell.length_b   1.000
_cell.length_c   1.000
_cell.angle_alpha   90.00
_cell.angle_beta   90.00
_cell.angle_gamma   90.00
#
_symmetry.space_group_name_H-M   'P 1'
#
loop_
_entity.id
_entity.type
_entity.pdbx_description
1 polymer ?
#
loop_
_entity_poly.entity_id
_entity_poly.type
_entity_poly.pdbx_seq_one_letter_code
_entity_poly.pdbx_strand_id
1 'polypeptide(L)'
;MVNVILLAPLYGNGGIASWTKKYIDTFPTEEFRLIPISSVLSSKNMQAPIYERLRKGGQEVGSIIKQLKKNIVENDVKILHTTTSGSLGTFRDYQVGKLCKKYGVKTIMHCRYGCIPDIFEHNNFMRWALLQTILRSNMGFG
;
A
#
# COMPACT_ATOMS: atom_id res chain seq x y z
N MET A 1 -3.50 19.68 -13.29
CA MET A 1 -4.04 18.35 -12.86
C MET A 1 -3.01 17.65 -11.99
N VAL A 2 -3.39 17.24 -10.82
CA VAL A 2 -2.49 16.56 -9.88
C VAL A 2 -2.55 15.05 -10.10
N ASN A 3 -1.41 14.40 -10.29
CA ASN A 3 -1.34 12.96 -10.45
C ASN A 3 -1.30 12.27 -9.07
N VAL A 4 -2.23 11.34 -8.87
CA VAL A 4 -2.42 10.59 -7.63
C VAL A 4 -2.30 9.09 -7.93
N ILE A 5 -1.41 8.39 -7.25
CA ILE A 5 -1.38 6.92 -7.28
C ILE A 5 -2.32 6.38 -6.22
N LEU A 6 -3.16 5.44 -6.59
CA LEU A 6 -3.93 4.61 -5.67
C LEU A 6 -3.31 3.21 -5.62
N LEU A 7 -2.66 2.89 -4.52
CA LEU A 7 -2.12 1.56 -4.25
C LEU A 7 -3.11 0.78 -3.38
N ALA A 8 -3.91 -0.07 -4.00
CA ALA A 8 -4.98 -0.80 -3.33
C ALA A 8 -5.27 -2.12 -4.04
N PRO A 9 -5.98 -3.06 -3.40
CA PRO A 9 -6.47 -4.26 -4.09
C PRO A 9 -7.46 -3.88 -5.18
N LEU A 10 -7.09 -4.07 -6.43
CA LEU A 10 -7.96 -3.77 -7.58
C LEU A 10 -8.88 -4.94 -7.93
N TYR A 11 -8.52 -6.15 -7.51
CA TYR A 11 -9.21 -7.39 -7.82
C TYR A 11 -9.50 -8.18 -6.54
N GLY A 12 -10.55 -8.97 -6.58
CA GLY A 12 -10.96 -9.84 -5.48
C GLY A 12 -12.41 -9.60 -5.04
N ASN A 13 -12.89 -10.45 -4.14
CA ASN A 13 -14.27 -10.44 -3.65
C ASN A 13 -14.40 -9.87 -2.22
N GLY A 14 -13.37 -9.22 -1.71
CA GLY A 14 -13.36 -8.66 -0.36
C GLY A 14 -13.92 -7.23 -0.30
N GLY A 15 -14.30 -6.81 0.90
CA GLY A 15 -14.82 -5.46 1.15
C GLY A 15 -13.87 -4.33 0.73
N ILE A 16 -12.55 -4.55 0.84
CA ILE A 16 -11.55 -3.57 0.39
C ILE A 16 -11.56 -3.43 -1.13
N ALA A 17 -11.69 -4.55 -1.87
CA ALA A 17 -11.75 -4.51 -3.33
C ALA A 17 -13.02 -3.81 -3.82
N SER A 18 -14.16 -4.07 -3.19
CA SER A 18 -15.43 -3.40 -3.50
C SER A 18 -15.37 -1.91 -3.21
N TRP A 19 -14.77 -1.51 -2.08
CA TRP A 19 -14.50 -0.11 -1.76
C TRP A 19 -13.58 0.55 -2.79
N THR A 20 -12.50 -0.12 -3.16
CA THR A 20 -11.54 0.39 -4.15
C THR A 20 -12.21 0.67 -5.49
N LYS A 21 -13.05 -0.25 -5.95
CA LYS A 21 -13.83 -0.07 -7.18
C LYS A 21 -14.72 1.17 -7.09
N LYS A 22 -15.52 1.28 -6.02
CA LYS A 22 -16.37 2.44 -5.79
C LYS A 22 -15.57 3.74 -5.70
N TYR A 23 -14.42 3.72 -5.05
CA TYR A 23 -13.54 4.88 -4.95
C TYR A 23 -13.05 5.34 -6.32
N ILE A 24 -12.63 4.41 -7.18
CA ILE A 24 -12.20 4.73 -8.55
C ILE A 24 -13.35 5.32 -9.37
N ASP A 25 -14.54 4.72 -9.28
CA ASP A 25 -15.73 5.13 -10.03
C ASP A 25 -16.23 6.54 -9.63
N THR A 26 -16.00 6.95 -8.39
CA THR A 26 -16.46 8.24 -7.84
C THR A 26 -15.35 9.27 -7.69
N PHE A 27 -14.14 8.96 -8.14
CA PHE A 27 -12.99 9.84 -7.98
C PHE A 27 -13.14 11.13 -8.81
N PRO A 28 -12.85 12.32 -8.23
CA PRO A 28 -12.98 13.58 -8.96
C PRO A 28 -11.90 13.70 -10.04
N THR A 29 -12.27 13.49 -11.29
CA THR A 29 -11.35 13.48 -12.44
C THR A 29 -11.06 14.86 -13.02
N GLU A 30 -11.76 15.90 -12.58
CA GLU A 30 -11.59 17.26 -13.09
C GLU A 30 -10.26 17.90 -12.62
N GLU A 31 -9.89 17.66 -11.37
CA GLU A 31 -8.69 18.23 -10.75
C GLU A 31 -7.55 17.23 -10.59
N PHE A 32 -7.88 15.94 -10.56
CA PHE A 32 -6.94 14.87 -10.24
C PHE A 32 -6.94 13.76 -11.31
N ARG A 33 -5.77 13.28 -11.61
CA ARG A 33 -5.60 12.08 -12.42
C ARG A 33 -5.24 10.90 -11.52
N LEU A 34 -6.11 9.91 -11.45
CA LEU A 34 -5.89 8.70 -10.68
C LEU A 34 -5.12 7.66 -11.48
N ILE A 35 -4.06 7.10 -10.89
CA ILE A 35 -3.26 6.01 -11.45
C ILE A 35 -3.40 4.82 -10.51
N PRO A 36 -4.30 3.86 -10.78
CA PRO A 36 -4.48 2.70 -9.92
C PRO A 36 -3.37 1.68 -10.14
N ILE A 37 -2.79 1.21 -9.04
CA ILE A 37 -1.80 0.13 -9.01
C ILE A 37 -2.27 -0.93 -8.03
N SER A 38 -2.28 -2.19 -8.47
CA SER A 38 -2.72 -3.28 -7.62
C SER A 38 -1.71 -3.59 -6.52
N SER A 39 -2.19 -3.67 -5.30
CA SER A 39 -1.42 -4.11 -4.13
C SER A 39 -1.62 -5.58 -3.81
N VAL A 40 -2.37 -6.31 -4.62
CA VAL A 40 -2.64 -7.74 -4.39
C VAL A 40 -1.35 -8.55 -4.55
N LEU A 41 -1.03 -9.28 -3.49
CA LEU A 41 0.03 -10.29 -3.51
C LEU A 41 -0.61 -11.62 -3.91
N SER A 42 -0.13 -12.22 -5.00
CA SER A 42 -0.72 -13.44 -5.58
C SER A 42 -0.40 -14.71 -4.77
N SER A 43 0.52 -14.64 -3.83
CA SER A 43 1.01 -15.78 -3.04
C SER A 43 0.05 -16.22 -1.93
N LYS A 44 -1.22 -16.44 -2.24
CA LYS A 44 -2.20 -17.01 -1.30
C LYS A 44 -2.13 -18.53 -1.16
N ASN A 45 -1.11 -19.19 -1.69
CA ASN A 45 -0.96 -20.63 -1.50
C ASN A 45 -0.49 -20.90 -0.08
N MET A 46 -1.46 -21.07 0.84
CA MET A 46 -1.22 -21.34 2.26
C MET A 46 -0.53 -22.70 2.50
N GLN A 47 -0.48 -23.56 1.49
CA GLN A 47 0.16 -24.89 1.55
C GLN A 47 1.63 -24.87 1.17
N ALA A 48 2.14 -23.79 0.60
CA ALA A 48 3.55 -23.67 0.25
C ALA A 48 4.43 -23.50 1.49
N PRO A 49 5.67 -24.00 1.48
CA PRO A 49 6.64 -23.77 2.56
C PRO A 49 6.85 -22.29 2.84
N ILE A 50 7.07 -21.93 4.11
CA ILE A 50 7.26 -20.54 4.53
C ILE A 50 8.35 -19.84 3.70
N TYR A 51 9.43 -20.53 3.39
CA TYR A 51 10.52 -20.01 2.57
C TYR A 51 10.06 -19.56 1.18
N GLU A 52 9.26 -20.39 0.48
CA GLU A 52 8.73 -20.03 -0.84
C GLU A 52 7.75 -18.87 -0.77
N ARG A 53 6.93 -18.82 0.28
CA ARG A 53 5.98 -17.72 0.51
C ARG A 53 6.70 -16.40 0.73
N LEU A 54 7.77 -16.39 1.52
CA LEU A 54 8.59 -15.21 1.76
C LEU A 54 9.33 -14.76 0.50
N ARG A 55 9.87 -15.70 -0.26
CA ARG A 55 10.55 -15.41 -1.53
C ARG A 55 9.61 -14.79 -2.56
N LYS A 56 8.44 -15.39 -2.78
CA LYS A 56 7.43 -14.87 -3.69
C LYS A 56 6.90 -13.52 -3.23
N GLY A 57 6.59 -13.38 -1.95
CA GLY A 57 6.16 -12.11 -1.37
C GLY A 57 7.19 -11.00 -1.54
N GLY A 58 8.46 -11.29 -1.34
CA GLY A 58 9.56 -10.35 -1.58
C GLY A 58 9.68 -9.92 -3.04
N GLN A 59 9.54 -10.86 -3.97
CA GLN A 59 9.55 -10.56 -5.42
C GLN A 59 8.37 -9.69 -5.84
N GLU A 60 7.18 -9.96 -5.31
CA GLU A 60 5.98 -9.19 -5.60
C GLU A 60 6.06 -7.77 -5.03
N VAL A 61 6.55 -7.62 -3.79
CA VAL A 61 6.83 -6.30 -3.20
C VAL A 61 7.84 -5.55 -4.05
N GLY A 62 8.92 -6.19 -4.47
CA GLY A 62 9.91 -5.60 -5.36
C GLY A 62 9.32 -5.13 -6.70
N SER A 63 8.43 -5.91 -7.28
CA SER A 63 7.70 -5.55 -8.51
C SER A 63 6.80 -4.33 -8.30
N ILE A 64 6.05 -4.28 -7.20
CA ILE A 64 5.21 -3.13 -6.85
C ILE A 64 6.07 -1.87 -6.67
N ILE A 65 7.17 -1.95 -5.94
CA ILE A 65 8.08 -0.83 -5.71
C ILE A 65 8.68 -0.33 -7.03
N LYS A 66 9.07 -1.23 -7.92
CA LYS A 66 9.58 -0.86 -9.25
C LYS A 66 8.54 -0.14 -10.09
N GLN A 67 7.30 -0.63 -10.08
CA GLN A 67 6.18 -0.02 -10.78
C GLN A 67 5.83 1.36 -10.20
N LEU A 68 5.83 1.49 -8.87
CA LEU A 68 5.62 2.77 -8.19
C LEU A 68 6.69 3.78 -8.57
N LYS A 69 7.97 3.39 -8.47
CA LYS A 69 9.10 4.26 -8.83
C LYS A 69 8.98 4.76 -10.27
N LYS A 70 8.68 3.86 -11.20
CA LYS A 70 8.48 4.21 -12.62
C LYS A 70 7.38 5.27 -12.76
N ASN A 71 6.20 5.02 -12.18
CA ASN A 71 5.07 5.95 -12.28
C ASN A 71 5.34 7.30 -11.60
N ILE A 72 6.03 7.30 -10.46
CA ILE A 72 6.40 8.53 -9.75
C ILE A 72 7.27 9.42 -10.63
N VAL A 73 8.26 8.83 -11.28
CA VAL A 73 9.23 9.58 -12.12
C VAL A 73 8.59 10.02 -13.44
N GLU A 74 7.85 9.13 -14.12
CA GLU A 74 7.31 9.41 -15.44
C GLU A 74 6.08 10.33 -15.41
N ASN A 75 5.28 10.29 -14.37
CA ASN A 75 4.01 11.01 -14.28
C ASN A 75 4.01 12.17 -13.28
N ASP A 76 5.14 12.55 -12.72
CA ASP A 76 5.24 13.65 -11.71
C ASP A 76 4.17 13.52 -10.61
N VAL A 77 4.12 12.37 -9.98
CA VAL A 77 3.12 12.04 -8.96
C VAL A 77 3.36 12.85 -7.70
N LYS A 78 2.32 13.48 -7.17
CA LYS A 78 2.40 14.31 -5.96
C LYS A 78 1.83 13.60 -4.73
N ILE A 79 0.87 12.71 -4.92
CA ILE A 79 0.16 12.04 -3.83
C ILE A 79 0.10 10.54 -4.11
N LEU A 80 0.35 9.75 -3.08
CA LEU A 80 0.10 8.33 -3.07
C LEU A 80 -0.92 8.01 -1.99
N HIS A 81 -2.05 7.42 -2.38
CA HIS A 81 -3.06 6.90 -1.47
C HIS A 81 -2.92 5.38 -1.41
N THR A 82 -2.62 4.86 -0.25
CA THR A 82 -2.47 3.40 -0.04
C THR A 82 -3.42 2.89 1.02
N THR A 83 -3.89 1.66 0.82
CA THR A 83 -4.62 0.90 1.85
C THR A 83 -3.71 -0.16 2.44
N THR A 84 -3.69 -0.29 3.75
CA THR A 84 -2.97 -1.37 4.43
C THR A 84 -3.94 -2.37 5.04
N SER A 85 -3.60 -3.64 4.91
CA SER A 85 -4.32 -4.76 5.54
C SER A 85 -3.56 -5.37 6.72
N GLY A 86 -2.42 -4.80 7.10
CA GLY A 86 -1.56 -5.37 8.13
C GLY A 86 -0.75 -6.60 7.66
N SER A 87 -0.12 -7.32 8.59
CA SER A 87 0.68 -8.52 8.31
C SER A 87 1.83 -8.24 7.32
N LEU A 88 1.99 -9.07 6.30
CA LEU A 88 3.03 -8.89 5.27
C LEU A 88 2.89 -7.57 4.50
N GLY A 89 1.68 -7.03 4.43
CA GLY A 89 1.42 -5.72 3.85
C GLY A 89 2.15 -4.58 4.56
N THR A 90 2.39 -4.70 5.86
CA THR A 90 3.13 -3.68 6.63
C THR A 90 4.56 -3.51 6.13
N PHE A 91 5.24 -4.58 5.75
CA PHE A 91 6.58 -4.51 5.16
C PHE A 91 6.57 -3.79 3.81
N ARG A 92 5.60 -4.11 2.95
CA ARG A 92 5.37 -3.39 1.69
C ARG A 92 5.14 -1.90 1.96
N ASP A 93 4.27 -1.57 2.89
CA ASP A 93 3.88 -0.19 3.20
C ASP A 93 5.07 0.61 3.75
N TYR A 94 5.94 -0.03 4.52
CA TYR A 94 7.20 0.56 4.96
C TYR A 94 8.11 0.94 3.78
N GLN A 95 8.29 0.03 2.82
CA GLN A 95 9.09 0.28 1.61
C GLN A 95 8.47 1.36 0.73
N VAL A 96 7.16 1.37 0.59
CA VAL A 96 6.40 2.40 -0.13
C VAL A 96 6.60 3.77 0.50
N GLY A 97 6.45 3.88 1.81
CA GLY A 97 6.68 5.12 2.55
C GLY A 97 8.10 5.66 2.40
N LYS A 98 9.08 4.77 2.41
CA LYS A 98 10.49 5.11 2.18
C LYS A 98 10.73 5.65 0.77
N LEU A 99 10.12 5.03 -0.23
CA LEU A 99 10.19 5.49 -1.62
C LEU A 99 9.54 6.86 -1.79
N CYS A 100 8.33 7.04 -1.26
CA CYS A 100 7.60 8.31 -1.35
C CYS A 100 8.38 9.46 -0.68
N LYS A 101 8.96 9.21 0.48
CA LYS A 101 9.80 10.21 1.17
C LYS A 101 11.01 10.61 0.33
N LYS A 102 11.64 9.66 -0.35
CA LYS A 102 12.80 9.92 -1.24
C LYS A 102 12.43 10.84 -2.40
N TYR A 103 11.24 10.71 -2.96
CA TYR A 103 10.78 11.48 -4.11
C TYR A 103 9.86 12.67 -3.76
N GLY A 104 9.67 12.97 -2.49
CA GLY A 104 8.84 14.08 -2.03
C GLY A 104 7.33 13.88 -2.28
N VAL A 105 6.89 12.63 -2.46
CA VAL A 105 5.49 12.28 -2.66
C VAL A 105 4.77 12.23 -1.32
N LYS A 106 3.64 12.93 -1.20
CA LYS A 106 2.78 12.90 -0.01
C LYS A 106 2.03 11.57 0.04
N THR A 107 2.05 10.93 1.20
CA THR A 107 1.41 9.62 1.39
C THR A 107 0.19 9.74 2.28
N ILE A 108 -0.95 9.26 1.78
CA ILE A 108 -2.17 9.05 2.54
C ILE A 108 -2.30 7.56 2.79
N MET A 109 -2.32 7.15 4.05
CA MET A 109 -2.48 5.74 4.42
C MET A 109 -3.87 5.50 5.02
N HIS A 110 -4.61 4.61 4.41
CA HIS A 110 -5.90 4.17 4.88
C HIS A 110 -5.78 2.81 5.57
N CYS A 111 -5.79 2.83 6.90
CA CYS A 111 -5.69 1.60 7.70
C CYS A 111 -7.05 0.93 7.81
N ARG A 112 -7.17 -0.28 7.24
CA ARG A 112 -8.40 -1.08 7.24
C ARG A 112 -8.21 -2.42 7.94
N TYR A 113 -7.43 -2.42 9.00
CA TYR A 113 -7.05 -3.63 9.71
C TYR A 113 -7.53 -3.57 11.15
N GLY A 114 -8.53 -4.39 11.48
CA GLY A 114 -9.12 -4.43 12.83
C GLY A 114 -8.19 -4.95 13.92
N CYS A 115 -7.11 -5.64 13.56
CA CYS A 115 -6.15 -6.21 14.52
C CYS A 115 -4.95 -5.29 14.81
N ILE A 116 -5.00 -4.01 14.44
CA ILE A 116 -3.94 -3.05 14.79
C ILE A 116 -3.71 -2.99 16.29
N PRO A 117 -4.72 -2.95 17.18
CA PRO A 117 -4.51 -2.99 18.61
C PRO A 117 -3.72 -4.21 19.07
N ASP A 118 -4.05 -5.39 18.55
CA ASP A 118 -3.36 -6.65 18.89
C ASP A 118 -1.88 -6.63 18.48
N ILE A 119 -1.56 -6.02 17.34
CA ILE A 119 -0.17 -5.83 16.88
C ILE A 119 0.59 -4.94 17.85
N PHE A 120 -0.02 -3.86 18.33
CA PHE A 120 0.62 -2.96 19.30
C PHE A 120 0.88 -3.62 20.65
N GLU A 121 0.02 -4.54 21.05
CA GLU A 121 0.14 -5.23 22.36
C GLU A 121 1.10 -6.42 22.31
N HIS A 122 1.13 -7.20 21.23
CA HIS A 122 1.74 -8.53 21.21
C HIS A 122 2.91 -8.72 20.24
N ASN A 123 3.19 -7.78 19.32
CA ASN A 123 4.22 -7.96 18.30
C ASN A 123 5.13 -6.75 18.15
N ASN A 124 6.30 -6.80 18.77
CA ASN A 124 7.26 -5.69 18.77
C ASN A 124 7.79 -5.33 17.37
N PHE A 125 8.05 -6.32 16.50
CA PHE A 125 8.55 -6.08 15.15
C PHE A 125 7.48 -5.44 14.26
N MET A 126 6.28 -5.98 14.25
CA MET A 126 5.16 -5.45 13.47
C MET A 126 4.76 -4.06 13.96
N ARG A 127 4.79 -3.84 15.27
CA ARG A 127 4.57 -2.52 15.88
C ARG A 127 5.60 -1.52 15.40
N TRP A 128 6.87 -1.87 15.43
CA TRP A 128 7.94 -1.00 14.94
C TRP A 128 7.76 -0.66 13.46
N ALA A 129 7.52 -1.66 12.61
CA ALA A 129 7.32 -1.46 11.18
C ALA A 129 6.11 -0.57 10.89
N LEU A 130 4.99 -0.78 11.60
CA LEU A 130 3.78 0.03 11.47
C LEU A 130 4.02 1.48 11.90
N LEU A 131 4.70 1.70 13.04
CA LEU A 131 5.07 3.03 13.52
C LEU A 131 5.97 3.75 12.52
N GLN A 132 6.98 3.07 11.96
CA GLN A 132 7.85 3.67 10.95
C GLN A 132 7.08 4.07 9.68
N THR A 133 6.10 3.28 9.29
CA THR A 133 5.23 3.57 8.16
C THR A 133 4.36 4.80 8.42
N ILE A 134 3.75 4.88 9.60
CA ILE A 134 2.93 6.03 10.02
C ILE A 134 3.76 7.31 10.08
N LEU A 135 4.94 7.27 10.68
CA LEU A 135 5.84 8.43 10.81
C LEU A 135 6.33 8.96 9.45
N ARG A 136 6.32 8.11 8.43
CA ARG A 136 6.69 8.51 7.06
C ARG A 136 5.51 8.97 6.22
N SER A 137 4.29 8.69 6.63
CA SER A 137 3.11 9.25 5.98
C SER A 137 2.92 10.70 6.40
N ASN A 138 2.53 11.54 5.47
CA ASN A 138 2.31 12.97 5.74
C ASN A 138 0.91 13.26 6.29
N MET A 139 0.02 12.28 6.23
CA MET A 139 -1.34 12.36 6.75
C MET A 139 -1.60 11.13 7.61
N GLY A 140 -2.17 11.35 8.77
CA GLY A 140 -2.50 10.29 9.71
C GLY A 140 -3.61 9.35 9.22
N PHE A 141 -4.14 8.60 10.15
CA PHE A 141 -5.21 7.64 9.89
C PHE A 141 -6.46 8.32 9.35
N GLY A 142 -6.95 7.77 8.25
CA GLY A 142 -8.29 8.09 7.73
C GLY A 142 -9.31 7.06 8.19
#